data_547e0c4b05511617920b70c1e05e75bc
#
_entry.id   547e0c4b05511617920b70c1e05e75bc
#
_cell.length_a   1.000
_cell.length_b   1.000
_cell.length_c   1.000
_cell.angle_alpha   90.00
_cell.angle_beta   90.00
_cell.angle_gamma   90.00
#
_symmetry.space_group_name_H-M   'P 1'
#
loop_
_entity.id
_entity.type
_entity.pdbx_description
1 polymer ?
#
loop_
_entity_poly.entity_id
_entity_poly.type
_entity_poly.pdbx_seq_one_letter_code
_entity_poly.pdbx_strand_id
1 'polypeptide(L)'
;VLLLTNQQMWGNVIETRWAGRALDLSPVVLLLVTAFSFWLWGILGMILAVPFAVIIKIVLENIEETRPIAILLSERAPTIDEAWKNALKDGKISLYETKILNELQTTLGLSDKQIILMSSKYSAEHVLRYGRVTTDQKNLILQGAKASMTSAQYDELNESLSEGKINAESRGILDLFVELVEEE
;
A
#
# COMPACT_ATOMS: atom_id res chain seq x y z
N VAL A 1 -14.71 -17.88 -42.06
CA VAL A 1 -13.98 -18.73 -41.07
C VAL A 1 -12.75 -17.98 -40.55
N LEU A 2 -11.87 -17.40 -41.38
CA LEU A 2 -10.64 -16.68 -40.99
C LEU A 2 -10.89 -15.42 -40.12
N LEU A 3 -12.00 -14.70 -40.36
CA LEU A 3 -12.36 -13.51 -39.57
C LEU A 3 -12.83 -13.87 -38.15
N LEU A 4 -13.51 -14.99 -37.98
CA LEU A 4 -13.98 -15.45 -36.68
C LEU A 4 -12.83 -15.96 -35.79
N THR A 5 -11.84 -16.65 -36.38
CA THR A 5 -10.64 -17.10 -35.65
C THR A 5 -9.75 -15.92 -35.20
N ASN A 6 -9.65 -14.87 -36.01
CA ASN A 6 -8.89 -13.66 -35.65
C ASN A 6 -9.56 -12.89 -34.50
N GLN A 7 -10.88 -12.78 -34.50
CA GLN A 7 -11.65 -12.08 -33.48
C GLN A 7 -11.60 -12.80 -32.11
N GLN A 8 -11.62 -14.13 -32.13
CA GLN A 8 -11.49 -14.97 -30.92
C GLN A 8 -10.07 -14.88 -30.31
N MET A 9 -9.02 -14.86 -31.13
CA MET A 9 -7.64 -14.76 -30.63
C MET A 9 -7.34 -13.39 -30.01
N TRP A 10 -7.78 -12.30 -30.63
CA TRP A 10 -7.54 -10.95 -30.13
C TRP A 10 -8.37 -10.64 -28.87
N GLY A 11 -9.62 -11.07 -28.80
CA GLY A 11 -10.46 -10.92 -27.61
C GLY A 11 -9.85 -11.59 -26.39
N ASN A 12 -9.46 -12.84 -26.50
CA ASN A 12 -8.88 -13.58 -25.37
C ASN A 12 -7.51 -13.06 -24.90
N VAL A 13 -6.67 -12.57 -25.82
CA VAL A 13 -5.34 -12.01 -25.46
C VAL A 13 -5.48 -10.63 -24.80
N ILE A 14 -6.43 -9.84 -25.24
CA ILE A 14 -6.67 -8.50 -24.66
C ILE A 14 -7.36 -8.63 -23.29
N GLU A 15 -8.37 -9.50 -23.17
CA GLU A 15 -9.07 -9.73 -21.90
C GLU A 15 -8.14 -10.32 -20.82
N THR A 16 -7.24 -11.24 -21.17
CA THR A 16 -6.27 -11.78 -20.20
C THR A 16 -5.24 -10.74 -19.76
N ARG A 17 -4.83 -9.83 -20.63
CA ARG A 17 -3.94 -8.71 -20.24
C ARG A 17 -4.64 -7.66 -19.38
N TRP A 18 -5.92 -7.40 -19.63
CA TRP A 18 -6.72 -6.49 -18.81
C TRP A 18 -7.07 -7.12 -17.46
N ALA A 19 -7.45 -8.38 -17.44
CA ALA A 19 -7.74 -9.11 -16.22
C ALA A 19 -6.50 -9.24 -15.32
N GLY A 20 -5.32 -9.52 -15.87
CA GLY A 20 -4.07 -9.58 -15.10
C GLY A 20 -3.71 -8.24 -14.44
N ARG A 21 -3.87 -7.14 -15.14
CA ARG A 21 -3.63 -5.80 -14.57
C ARG A 21 -4.66 -5.36 -13.54
N ALA A 22 -5.92 -5.78 -13.69
CA ALA A 22 -6.98 -5.51 -12.73
C ALA A 22 -6.85 -6.35 -11.46
N LEU A 23 -6.16 -7.50 -11.54
CA LEU A 23 -5.99 -8.43 -10.44
C LEU A 23 -4.63 -8.29 -9.73
N ASP A 24 -3.74 -7.41 -10.21
CA ASP A 24 -2.40 -7.17 -9.65
C ASP A 24 -1.64 -8.49 -9.36
N LEU A 25 -1.70 -9.43 -10.31
CA LEU A 25 -0.99 -10.70 -10.23
C LEU A 25 0.20 -10.71 -11.20
N SER A 26 1.36 -11.14 -10.72
CA SER A 26 2.57 -11.28 -11.54
C SER A 26 2.32 -12.24 -12.72
N PRO A 27 2.65 -11.85 -13.97
CA PRO A 27 2.52 -12.72 -15.14
C PRO A 27 3.26 -14.04 -14.98
N VAL A 28 4.40 -14.04 -14.29
CA VAL A 28 5.20 -15.24 -14.01
C VAL A 28 4.41 -16.19 -13.09
N VAL A 29 3.79 -15.66 -12.05
CA VAL A 29 2.95 -16.43 -11.13
C VAL A 29 1.76 -17.01 -11.86
N LEU A 30 1.08 -16.21 -12.70
CA LEU A 30 -0.05 -16.69 -13.52
C LEU A 30 0.36 -17.85 -14.44
N LEU A 31 1.54 -17.74 -15.06
CA LEU A 31 2.07 -18.79 -15.93
C LEU A 31 2.35 -20.08 -15.14
N LEU A 32 2.99 -19.96 -13.98
CA LEU A 32 3.29 -21.10 -13.10
C LEU A 32 2.02 -21.79 -12.60
N VAL A 33 1.05 -21.00 -12.11
CA VAL A 33 -0.24 -21.53 -11.61
C VAL A 33 -1.01 -22.18 -12.73
N THR A 34 -1.01 -21.60 -13.94
CA THR A 34 -1.69 -22.14 -15.10
C THR A 34 -1.04 -23.47 -15.56
N ALA A 35 0.30 -23.52 -15.63
CA ALA A 35 1.02 -24.74 -15.98
C ALA A 35 0.80 -25.87 -14.96
N PHE A 36 0.83 -25.52 -13.65
CA PHE A 36 0.58 -26.47 -12.57
C PHE A 36 -0.86 -26.99 -12.58
N SER A 37 -1.83 -26.10 -12.78
CA SER A 37 -3.25 -26.48 -12.88
C SER A 37 -3.55 -27.33 -14.10
N PHE A 38 -2.88 -27.05 -15.23
CA PHE A 38 -2.96 -27.87 -16.42
C PHE A 38 -2.40 -29.28 -16.19
N TRP A 39 -1.28 -29.38 -15.48
CA TRP A 39 -0.69 -30.67 -15.13
C TRP A 39 -1.58 -31.51 -14.22
N LEU A 40 -2.28 -30.88 -13.28
CA LEU A 40 -3.19 -31.57 -12.35
C LEU A 40 -4.52 -32.00 -12.98
N TRP A 41 -5.17 -31.11 -13.73
CA TRP A 41 -6.56 -31.28 -14.20
C TRP A 41 -6.72 -31.03 -15.70
N GLY A 42 -5.62 -30.93 -16.45
CA GLY A 42 -5.64 -30.68 -17.89
C GLY A 42 -6.27 -29.33 -18.24
N ILE A 43 -7.04 -29.29 -19.33
CA ILE A 43 -7.65 -28.07 -19.88
C ILE A 43 -8.59 -27.40 -18.88
N LEU A 44 -9.33 -28.16 -18.09
CA LEU A 44 -10.22 -27.63 -17.05
C LEU A 44 -9.44 -26.89 -15.95
N GLY A 45 -8.28 -27.43 -15.54
CA GLY A 45 -7.40 -26.77 -14.58
C GLY A 45 -6.84 -25.45 -15.11
N MET A 46 -6.49 -25.40 -16.41
CA MET A 46 -6.02 -24.18 -17.04
C MET A 46 -7.07 -23.06 -17.01
N ILE A 47 -8.33 -23.37 -17.26
CA ILE A 47 -9.43 -22.39 -17.22
C ILE A 47 -9.69 -21.89 -15.80
N LEU A 48 -9.56 -22.76 -14.80
CA LEU A 48 -9.79 -22.43 -13.40
C LEU A 48 -8.57 -21.81 -12.71
N ALA A 49 -7.40 -21.83 -13.33
CA ALA A 49 -6.14 -21.34 -12.75
C ALA A 49 -6.22 -19.86 -12.30
N VAL A 50 -6.80 -19.00 -13.14
CA VAL A 50 -6.90 -17.56 -12.85
C VAL A 50 -7.82 -17.28 -11.64
N PRO A 51 -9.08 -17.75 -11.60
CA PRO A 51 -9.93 -17.54 -10.44
C PRO A 51 -9.36 -18.15 -9.16
N PHE A 52 -8.68 -19.29 -9.22
CA PHE A 52 -8.00 -19.87 -8.07
C PHE A 52 -6.84 -19.00 -7.57
N ALA A 53 -6.00 -18.50 -8.48
CA ALA A 53 -4.91 -17.60 -8.12
C ALA A 53 -5.39 -16.34 -7.41
N VAL A 54 -6.50 -15.75 -7.87
CA VAL A 54 -7.13 -14.57 -7.27
C VAL A 54 -7.65 -14.87 -5.86
N ILE A 55 -8.34 -16.00 -5.68
CA ILE A 55 -8.86 -16.40 -4.36
C ILE A 55 -7.70 -16.62 -3.39
N ILE A 56 -6.64 -17.31 -3.81
CA ILE A 56 -5.46 -17.53 -2.99
C ILE A 56 -4.82 -16.18 -2.61
N LYS A 57 -4.65 -15.27 -3.56
CA LYS A 57 -4.10 -13.93 -3.28
C LYS A 57 -4.94 -13.19 -2.24
N ILE A 58 -6.26 -13.12 -2.42
CA ILE A 58 -7.16 -12.45 -1.46
C ILE A 58 -7.04 -13.06 -0.06
N VAL A 59 -6.97 -14.39 0.04
CA VAL A 59 -6.80 -15.08 1.34
C VAL A 59 -5.45 -14.70 1.96
N LEU A 60 -4.36 -14.73 1.18
CA LEU A 60 -3.02 -14.39 1.66
C LEU A 60 -2.90 -12.92 2.08
N GLU A 61 -3.59 -12.00 1.42
CA GLU A 61 -3.63 -10.57 1.78
C GLU A 61 -4.36 -10.30 3.10
N ASN A 62 -5.34 -11.14 3.45
CA ASN A 62 -6.13 -10.98 4.67
C ASN A 62 -5.51 -11.63 5.92
N ILE A 63 -4.46 -12.44 5.76
CA ILE A 63 -3.76 -13.08 6.87
C ILE A 63 -2.42 -12.38 7.03
N GLU A 64 -2.18 -11.74 8.18
CA GLU A 64 -0.96 -10.97 8.45
C GLU A 64 0.33 -11.78 8.24
N GLU A 65 0.35 -13.04 8.63
CA GLU A 65 1.52 -13.92 8.51
C GLU A 65 1.88 -14.28 7.06
N THR A 66 0.90 -14.28 6.16
CA THR A 66 1.08 -14.69 4.74
C THR A 66 1.10 -13.52 3.76
N ARG A 67 0.92 -12.30 4.24
CA ARG A 67 0.96 -11.07 3.44
C ARG A 67 2.25 -10.90 2.61
N PRO A 68 3.47 -11.31 3.08
CA PRO A 68 4.67 -11.28 2.26
C PRO A 68 4.56 -12.11 0.99
N ILE A 69 3.89 -13.27 1.10
CA ILE A 69 3.67 -14.15 -0.04
C ILE A 69 2.72 -13.51 -1.05
N ALA A 70 1.69 -12.79 -0.58
CA ALA A 70 0.78 -12.04 -1.43
C ALA A 70 1.51 -10.94 -2.22
N ILE A 71 2.48 -10.25 -1.61
CA ILE A 71 3.32 -9.23 -2.25
C ILE A 71 4.20 -9.86 -3.36
N LEU A 72 4.77 -11.03 -3.12
CA LEU A 72 5.54 -11.77 -4.12
C LEU A 72 4.68 -12.25 -5.31
N LEU A 73 3.39 -12.46 -5.07
CA LEU A 73 2.42 -12.84 -6.11
C LEU A 73 1.95 -11.63 -6.94
N SER A 74 2.17 -10.41 -6.47
CA SER A 74 1.75 -9.18 -7.13
C SER A 74 2.64 -8.83 -8.32
N GLU A 75 2.07 -8.20 -9.35
CA GLU A 75 2.81 -7.74 -10.54
C GLU A 75 3.76 -6.59 -10.20
N ARG A 76 3.40 -5.79 -9.21
CA ARG A 76 4.17 -4.63 -8.77
C ARG A 76 4.63 -4.82 -7.34
N ALA A 77 5.93 -4.56 -7.09
CA ALA A 77 6.36 -4.28 -5.73
C ALA A 77 5.57 -3.06 -5.23
N PRO A 78 5.01 -3.09 -4.02
CA PRO A 78 4.31 -1.93 -3.47
C PRO A 78 5.27 -0.75 -3.49
N THR A 79 4.78 0.39 -3.99
CA THR A 79 5.54 1.63 -3.84
C THR A 79 5.65 1.94 -2.35
N ILE A 80 6.70 2.68 -1.95
CA ILE A 80 6.85 3.09 -0.56
C ILE A 80 5.59 3.79 -0.03
N ASP A 81 4.91 4.55 -0.90
CA ASP A 81 3.63 5.23 -0.62
C ASP A 81 2.51 4.23 -0.30
N GLU A 82 2.36 3.18 -1.10
CA GLU A 82 1.37 2.13 -0.86
C GLU A 82 1.69 1.34 0.40
N ALA A 83 2.98 1.08 0.65
CA ALA A 83 3.42 0.41 1.87
C ALA A 83 3.07 1.22 3.12
N TRP A 84 3.32 2.54 3.13
CA TRP A 84 2.95 3.42 4.23
C TRP A 84 1.42 3.55 4.40
N LYS A 85 0.67 3.72 3.31
CA LYS A 85 -0.81 3.77 3.36
C LYS A 85 -1.42 2.49 3.92
N ASN A 86 -0.85 1.34 3.56
CA ASN A 86 -1.32 0.05 4.08
C ASN A 86 -0.94 -0.16 5.55
N ALA A 87 0.28 0.22 5.94
CA ALA A 87 0.76 0.09 7.32
C ALA A 87 -0.02 0.98 8.30
N LEU A 88 -0.51 2.14 7.84
CA LEU A 88 -1.28 3.06 8.68
C LEU A 88 -2.80 2.85 8.58
N LYS A 89 -3.28 1.86 7.84
CA LYS A 89 -4.70 1.65 7.56
C LYS A 89 -5.54 1.46 8.83
N ASP A 90 -5.01 0.81 9.83
CA ASP A 90 -5.64 0.58 11.15
C ASP A 90 -5.14 1.53 12.25
N GLY A 91 -4.25 2.46 11.89
CA GLY A 91 -3.66 3.45 12.80
C GLY A 91 -2.58 2.90 13.73
N LYS A 92 -2.13 1.66 13.50
CA LYS A 92 -1.03 1.02 14.25
C LYS A 92 -0.09 0.35 13.27
N ILE A 93 1.21 0.52 13.48
CA ILE A 93 2.22 -0.16 12.67
C ILE A 93 2.62 -1.45 13.37
N SER A 94 2.33 -2.59 12.76
CA SER A 94 2.72 -3.90 13.28
C SER A 94 4.23 -4.14 13.12
N LEU A 95 4.79 -5.07 13.89
CA LEU A 95 6.21 -5.46 13.76
C LEU A 95 6.56 -5.93 12.35
N TYR A 96 5.60 -6.55 11.68
CA TYR A 96 5.75 -7.03 10.32
C TYR A 96 5.82 -5.89 9.29
N GLU A 97 4.91 -4.93 9.40
CA GLU A 97 4.90 -3.73 8.56
C GLU A 97 6.16 -2.90 8.75
N THR A 98 6.64 -2.76 9.99
CA THR A 98 7.92 -2.12 10.30
C THR A 98 9.07 -2.80 9.55
N LYS A 99 9.08 -4.13 9.48
CA LYS A 99 10.14 -4.87 8.78
C LYS A 99 10.10 -4.63 7.27
N ILE A 100 8.92 -4.66 6.65
CA ILE A 100 8.76 -4.36 5.21
C ILE A 100 9.16 -2.93 4.91
N LEU A 101 8.69 -1.96 5.70
CA LEU A 101 9.04 -0.56 5.53
C LEU A 101 10.55 -0.35 5.60
N ASN A 102 11.23 -0.93 6.59
CA ASN A 102 12.68 -0.85 6.74
C ASN A 102 13.42 -1.48 5.53
N GLU A 103 12.95 -2.61 5.04
CA GLU A 103 13.55 -3.26 3.87
C GLU A 103 13.39 -2.43 2.60
N LEU A 104 12.18 -1.86 2.37
CA LEU A 104 11.93 -0.95 1.26
C LEU A 104 12.78 0.33 1.37
N GLN A 105 12.86 0.94 2.55
CA GLN A 105 13.67 2.13 2.80
C GLN A 105 15.15 1.89 2.51
N THR A 106 15.67 0.74 2.95
CA THR A 106 17.06 0.33 2.70
C THR A 106 17.30 0.09 1.21
N THR A 107 16.37 -0.59 0.54
CA THR A 107 16.47 -0.91 -0.90
C THR A 107 16.40 0.34 -1.76
N LEU A 108 15.58 1.32 -1.37
CA LEU A 108 15.44 2.60 -2.08
C LEU A 108 16.51 3.63 -1.71
N GLY A 109 17.36 3.34 -0.70
CA GLY A 109 18.42 4.23 -0.24
C GLY A 109 17.90 5.54 0.36
N LEU A 110 16.72 5.51 1.01
CA LEU A 110 16.12 6.69 1.63
C LEU A 110 16.90 7.15 2.87
N SER A 111 17.09 8.45 3.00
CA SER A 111 17.69 9.05 4.19
C SER A 111 16.70 9.02 5.37
N ASP A 112 17.22 9.06 6.60
CA ASP A 112 16.41 9.12 7.83
C ASP A 112 15.45 10.33 7.82
N LYS A 113 15.88 11.48 7.28
CA LYS A 113 15.02 12.66 7.13
C LYS A 113 13.83 12.36 6.23
N GLN A 114 14.04 11.76 5.06
CA GLN A 114 12.98 11.38 4.13
C GLN A 114 12.00 10.39 4.75
N ILE A 115 12.51 9.42 5.49
CA ILE A 115 11.70 8.43 6.19
C ILE A 115 10.78 9.10 7.22
N ILE A 116 11.35 10.01 8.04
CA ILE A 116 10.59 10.77 9.04
C ILE A 116 9.51 11.61 8.38
N LEU A 117 9.83 12.34 7.33
CA LEU A 117 8.86 13.19 6.61
C LEU A 117 7.74 12.36 5.98
N MET A 118 8.07 11.25 5.32
CA MET A 118 7.07 10.35 4.72
C MET A 118 6.15 9.73 5.78
N SER A 119 6.72 9.17 6.84
CA SER A 119 5.94 8.56 7.92
C SER A 119 5.00 9.55 8.61
N SER A 120 5.47 10.76 8.83
CA SER A 120 4.69 11.82 9.45
C SER A 120 3.59 12.34 8.52
N LYS A 121 3.88 12.51 7.22
CA LYS A 121 2.88 12.88 6.20
C LYS A 121 1.73 11.89 6.16
N TYR A 122 2.02 10.59 5.97
CA TYR A 122 0.98 9.57 5.89
C TYR A 122 0.19 9.42 7.19
N SER A 123 0.85 9.62 8.34
CA SER A 123 0.16 9.68 9.64
C SER A 123 -0.80 10.84 9.72
N ALA A 124 -0.39 12.04 9.28
CA ALA A 124 -1.25 13.23 9.24
C ALA A 124 -2.43 13.07 8.27
N GLU A 125 -2.19 12.58 7.05
CA GLU A 125 -3.26 12.28 6.08
C GLU A 125 -4.28 11.27 6.63
N HIS A 126 -3.80 10.22 7.32
CA HIS A 126 -4.68 9.25 7.96
C HIS A 126 -5.55 9.89 9.03
N VAL A 127 -4.95 10.73 9.89
CA VAL A 127 -5.65 11.47 10.94
C VAL A 127 -6.68 12.43 10.33
N LEU A 128 -6.34 13.15 9.28
CA LEU A 128 -7.26 14.04 8.55
C LEU A 128 -8.46 13.29 7.97
N ARG A 129 -8.22 12.10 7.45
CA ARG A 129 -9.27 11.26 6.84
C ARG A 129 -10.22 10.66 7.86
N TYR A 130 -9.71 10.12 8.95
CA TYR A 130 -10.50 9.38 9.94
C TYR A 130 -10.89 10.20 11.17
N GLY A 131 -10.28 11.37 11.35
CA GLY A 131 -10.60 12.30 12.42
C GLY A 131 -10.20 11.84 13.82
N ARG A 132 -9.26 10.87 13.92
CA ARG A 132 -8.77 10.33 15.19
C ARG A 132 -7.25 10.24 15.19
N VAL A 133 -6.65 10.54 16.32
CA VAL A 133 -5.20 10.48 16.55
C VAL A 133 -4.90 9.39 17.58
N THR A 134 -3.98 8.49 17.24
CA THR A 134 -3.38 7.56 18.21
C THR A 134 -2.07 8.14 18.74
N THR A 135 -1.60 7.63 19.88
CA THR A 135 -0.31 8.04 20.48
C THR A 135 0.85 7.89 19.49
N ASP A 136 0.90 6.76 18.77
CA ASP A 136 1.95 6.48 17.80
C ASP A 136 1.92 7.47 16.63
N GLN A 137 0.73 7.74 16.09
CA GLN A 137 0.55 8.72 15.02
C GLN A 137 0.94 10.13 15.47
N LYS A 138 0.55 10.54 16.69
CA LYS A 138 0.97 11.82 17.25
C LYS A 138 2.49 11.93 17.28
N ASN A 139 3.18 10.91 17.77
CA ASN A 139 4.64 10.89 17.86
C ASN A 139 5.29 11.01 16.47
N LEU A 140 4.79 10.28 15.48
CA LEU A 140 5.31 10.35 14.11
C LEU A 140 5.07 11.74 13.50
N ILE A 141 3.89 12.31 13.65
CA ILE A 141 3.57 13.67 13.15
C ILE A 141 4.48 14.71 13.80
N LEU A 142 4.67 14.66 15.10
CA LEU A 142 5.52 15.59 15.81
C LEU A 142 7.01 15.46 15.44
N GLN A 143 7.48 14.27 15.12
CA GLN A 143 8.84 14.08 14.59
C GLN A 143 9.03 14.78 13.23
N GLY A 144 8.07 14.64 12.31
CA GLY A 144 8.11 15.32 11.02
C GLY A 144 7.95 16.83 11.14
N ALA A 145 7.02 17.29 11.98
CA ALA A 145 6.79 18.69 12.23
C ALA A 145 8.06 19.41 12.79
N LYS A 146 8.81 18.72 13.64
CA LYS A 146 10.09 19.24 14.15
C LYS A 146 11.14 19.41 13.05
N ALA A 147 11.05 18.65 11.97
CA ALA A 147 11.98 18.70 10.85
C ALA A 147 11.60 19.72 9.76
N SER A 148 10.31 20.08 9.63
CA SER A 148 9.76 20.89 8.53
C SER A 148 9.09 22.19 8.96
N MET A 149 8.67 22.32 10.24
CA MET A 149 7.94 23.49 10.74
C MET A 149 8.83 24.43 11.60
N THR A 150 8.39 25.68 11.72
CA THR A 150 8.98 26.62 12.68
C THR A 150 8.62 26.25 14.13
N SER A 151 9.40 26.72 15.11
CA SER A 151 9.15 26.42 16.53
C SER A 151 7.74 26.82 16.98
N ALA A 152 7.24 27.97 16.53
CA ALA A 152 5.89 28.44 16.87
C ALA A 152 4.79 27.53 16.31
N GLN A 153 4.91 27.11 15.04
CA GLN A 153 3.96 26.19 14.39
C GLN A 153 4.02 24.79 15.03
N TYR A 154 5.22 24.34 15.43
CA TYR A 154 5.37 23.07 16.14
C TYR A 154 4.67 23.08 17.50
N ASP A 155 4.85 24.16 18.28
CA ASP A 155 4.22 24.27 19.60
C ASP A 155 2.69 24.32 19.48
N GLU A 156 2.16 25.07 18.51
CA GLU A 156 0.72 25.13 18.20
C GLU A 156 0.18 23.74 17.76
N LEU A 157 0.88 23.02 16.90
CA LEU A 157 0.51 21.67 16.50
C LEU A 157 0.51 20.70 17.69
N ASN A 158 1.55 20.75 18.53
CA ASN A 158 1.67 19.86 19.68
C ASN A 158 0.57 20.09 20.73
N GLU A 159 0.19 21.35 20.97
CA GLU A 159 -0.92 21.71 21.87
C GLU A 159 -2.29 21.32 21.29
N SER A 160 -2.47 21.50 19.99
CA SER A 160 -3.73 21.18 19.31
C SER A 160 -3.98 19.68 19.17
N LEU A 161 -2.92 18.85 19.05
CA LEU A 161 -3.02 17.41 18.90
C LEU A 161 -3.18 16.71 20.26
N SER A 162 -4.43 16.50 20.66
CA SER A 162 -4.76 15.61 21.78
C SER A 162 -5.14 14.20 21.26
N GLU A 163 -4.92 13.18 22.09
CA GLU A 163 -5.37 11.83 21.74
C GLU A 163 -6.90 11.78 21.59
N GLY A 164 -7.36 11.09 20.56
CA GLY A 164 -8.76 10.92 20.27
C GLY A 164 -9.23 11.70 19.04
N LYS A 165 -10.31 12.45 19.15
CA LYS A 165 -10.86 13.20 18.00
C LYS A 165 -10.14 14.53 17.81
N ILE A 166 -9.78 14.82 16.56
CA ILE A 166 -9.24 16.14 16.17
C ILE A 166 -10.38 17.18 16.09
N ASN A 167 -10.07 18.40 16.51
CA ASN A 167 -10.94 19.56 16.35
C ASN A 167 -10.68 20.29 15.01
N ALA A 168 -11.43 21.35 14.72
CA ALA A 168 -11.29 22.12 13.49
C ALA A 168 -9.93 22.84 13.39
N GLU A 169 -9.38 23.30 14.51
CA GLU A 169 -8.10 23.98 14.62
C GLU A 169 -6.94 23.01 14.32
N SER A 170 -6.91 21.85 15.00
CA SER A 170 -5.93 20.80 14.73
C SER A 170 -5.96 20.34 13.26
N ARG A 171 -7.13 20.32 12.65
CA ARG A 171 -7.29 19.95 11.24
C ARG A 171 -6.61 20.95 10.32
N GLY A 172 -6.82 22.26 10.55
CA GLY A 172 -6.19 23.30 9.73
C GLY A 172 -4.65 23.28 9.83
N ILE A 173 -4.12 23.03 11.05
CA ILE A 173 -2.66 22.97 11.26
C ILE A 173 -2.07 21.68 10.61
N LEU A 174 -2.81 20.56 10.67
CA LEU A 174 -2.40 19.32 10.01
C LEU A 174 -2.41 19.44 8.48
N ASP A 175 -3.41 20.13 7.91
CA ASP A 175 -3.46 20.38 6.46
C ASP A 175 -2.23 21.21 6.02
N LEU A 176 -1.91 22.28 6.77
CA LEU A 176 -0.71 23.09 6.54
C LEU A 176 0.58 22.25 6.65
N PHE A 177 0.65 21.38 7.63
CA PHE A 177 1.80 20.49 7.80
C PHE A 177 2.00 19.56 6.61
N VAL A 178 0.92 18.93 6.10
CA VAL A 178 0.97 18.04 4.93
C VAL A 178 1.46 18.82 3.70
N GLU A 179 0.95 20.04 3.48
CA GLU A 179 1.36 20.90 2.38
C GLU A 179 2.87 21.25 2.45
N LEU A 180 3.36 21.61 3.61
CA LEU A 180 4.79 21.92 3.83
C LEU A 180 5.70 20.70 3.55
N VAL A 181 5.27 19.51 3.90
CA VAL A 181 6.04 18.27 3.64
C VAL A 181 5.98 17.85 2.18
N GLU A 182 4.96 18.25 1.42
CA GLU A 182 4.88 17.99 -0.03
C GLU A 182 5.82 18.90 -0.85
N GLU A 183 6.17 20.05 -0.34
CA GLU A 183 7.06 21.01 -1.01
C GLU A 183 8.56 20.71 -0.80
N GLU A 184 8.93 19.88 0.20
CA GLU A 184 10.33 19.48 0.49
C GLU A 184 10.77 18.20 -0.25
#